data_e1c42dd8a986e10de1737ea83a6ce775
#
_entry.id   e1c42dd8a986e10de1737ea83a6ce775
#
_cell.length_a   1.000
_cell.length_b   1.000
_cell.length_c   1.000
_cell.angle_alpha   90.00
_cell.angle_beta   90.00
_cell.angle_gamma   90.00
#
_symmetry.space_group_name_H-M   'P 1'
#
loop_
_entity.id
_entity.type
_entity.pdbx_description
1 polymer ?
#
loop_
_entity_poly.entity_id
_entity_poly.type
_entity_poly.pdbx_seq_one_letter_code
_entity_poly.pdbx_strand_id
1 'polypeptide(L)'
;MTKRIFSLTLVLLLVFSVAIASVSAFSSNLDDSADLLTDQEEAQLASTIGKLSEELECNVCFATVNDLSNPSFTFNGTALDYAERYYETKYGVNTDGVIVFLVMHDEDGDRQIFVLGTGKCQKLLSNEESADIRSDAINNHNPGSHGYYDFFDSIAKGLAVAVPPHLKWYSLPLALLIGFAVAMMITLSLKSKLKSVKPERSAANYVRSGSMQLSDSRDTFLYHTVSRTPIPKSNSSGSHTSSGGGSYSGGGSKF
;
A
#
# COMPACT_ATOMS: atom_id res chain seq x y z
N MET A 1 -16.05 -17.77 -36.70
CA MET A 1 -15.14 -16.92 -35.91
C MET A 1 -15.75 -16.42 -34.59
N THR A 2 -17.01 -16.01 -34.56
CA THR A 2 -17.72 -15.49 -33.38
C THR A 2 -17.76 -16.44 -32.18
N LYS A 3 -17.98 -17.75 -32.38
CA LYS A 3 -18.05 -18.74 -31.28
C LYS A 3 -16.73 -18.92 -30.54
N ARG A 4 -15.59 -18.81 -31.23
CA ARG A 4 -14.25 -18.91 -30.61
C ARG A 4 -13.87 -17.64 -29.82
N ILE A 5 -14.33 -16.47 -30.29
CA ILE A 5 -14.12 -15.19 -29.58
C ILE A 5 -14.97 -15.16 -28.31
N PHE A 6 -16.23 -15.62 -28.39
CA PHE A 6 -17.12 -15.71 -27.24
C PHE A 6 -16.63 -16.71 -26.18
N SER A 7 -16.07 -17.85 -26.59
CA SER A 7 -15.44 -18.80 -25.65
C SER A 7 -14.22 -18.21 -24.96
N LEU A 8 -13.39 -17.45 -25.69
CA LEU A 8 -12.19 -16.85 -25.12
C LEU A 8 -12.53 -15.72 -24.12
N THR A 9 -13.57 -14.92 -24.42
CA THR A 9 -14.04 -13.87 -23.49
C THR A 9 -14.69 -14.46 -22.25
N LEU A 10 -15.42 -15.59 -22.38
CA LEU A 10 -16.03 -16.27 -21.24
C LEU A 10 -14.96 -16.87 -20.31
N VAL A 11 -13.93 -17.51 -20.86
CA VAL A 11 -12.80 -18.06 -20.09
C VAL A 11 -12.02 -16.93 -19.40
N LEU A 12 -11.79 -15.81 -20.07
CA LEU A 12 -11.11 -14.64 -19.51
C LEU A 12 -11.93 -14.03 -18.35
N LEU A 13 -13.27 -13.96 -18.48
CA LEU A 13 -14.18 -13.50 -17.44
C LEU A 13 -14.19 -14.44 -16.24
N LEU A 14 -14.13 -15.76 -16.46
CA LEU A 14 -14.08 -16.79 -15.43
C LEU A 14 -12.76 -16.77 -14.66
N VAL A 15 -11.62 -16.60 -15.34
CA VAL A 15 -10.31 -16.44 -14.71
C VAL A 15 -10.26 -15.15 -13.89
N PHE A 16 -10.90 -14.08 -14.36
CA PHE A 16 -10.98 -12.81 -13.66
C PHE A 16 -11.84 -12.88 -12.39
N SER A 17 -12.96 -13.63 -12.42
CA SER A 17 -13.83 -13.78 -11.25
C SER A 17 -13.18 -14.58 -10.11
N VAL A 18 -12.28 -15.53 -10.42
CA VAL A 18 -11.54 -16.32 -9.42
C VAL A 18 -10.42 -15.47 -8.76
N ALA A 19 -9.87 -14.49 -9.49
CA ALA A 19 -8.80 -13.63 -8.96
C ALA A 19 -9.28 -12.62 -7.90
N ILE A 20 -10.60 -12.37 -7.79
CA ILE A 20 -11.16 -11.41 -6.81
C ILE A 20 -11.38 -12.05 -5.42
N ALA A 21 -11.28 -13.37 -5.30
CA ALA A 21 -11.69 -14.10 -4.09
C ALA A 21 -10.64 -14.19 -2.98
N SER A 22 -9.48 -13.56 -3.11
CA SER A 22 -8.44 -13.53 -2.06
C SER A 22 -8.47 -12.19 -1.32
N VAL A 23 -9.57 -11.87 -0.65
CA VAL A 23 -9.58 -10.81 0.36
C VAL A 23 -8.96 -11.40 1.62
N SER A 24 -7.68 -11.16 1.82
CA SER A 24 -7.10 -11.29 3.16
C SER A 24 -7.84 -10.27 4.03
N ALA A 25 -8.65 -10.76 4.96
CA ALA A 25 -9.33 -9.89 5.90
C ALA A 25 -8.27 -9.35 6.87
N PHE A 26 -7.75 -8.15 6.61
CA PHE A 26 -6.97 -7.42 7.59
C PHE A 26 -7.90 -7.01 8.73
N SER A 27 -7.37 -6.99 9.94
CA SER A 27 -8.14 -6.67 11.14
C SER A 27 -7.83 -5.25 11.58
N SER A 28 -8.86 -4.48 11.83
CA SER A 28 -8.77 -3.22 12.55
C SER A 28 -9.23 -3.42 13.99
N ASN A 29 -8.59 -2.74 14.92
CA ASN A 29 -8.98 -2.75 16.32
C ASN A 29 -8.81 -1.38 16.95
N LEU A 30 -9.85 -0.94 17.62
CA LEU A 30 -9.83 0.16 18.57
C LEU A 30 -10.06 -0.43 19.96
N ASP A 31 -9.18 -0.11 20.90
CA ASP A 31 -9.25 -0.53 22.30
C ASP A 31 -9.04 0.72 23.19
N ASP A 32 -10.13 1.32 23.62
CA ASP A 32 -10.09 2.50 24.48
C ASP A 32 -10.20 2.13 25.97
N SER A 33 -9.23 1.36 26.46
CA SER A 33 -9.18 0.95 27.88
C SER A 33 -8.97 2.13 28.84
N ALA A 34 -8.58 3.30 28.36
CA ALA A 34 -8.44 4.51 29.14
C ALA A 34 -9.72 5.35 29.21
N ASP A 35 -10.79 4.95 28.50
CA ASP A 35 -12.10 5.63 28.45
C ASP A 35 -11.98 7.12 28.08
N LEU A 36 -11.23 7.39 27.00
CA LEU A 36 -10.93 8.74 26.51
C LEU A 36 -11.92 9.23 25.45
N LEU A 37 -12.65 8.30 24.83
CA LEU A 37 -13.59 8.56 23.75
C LEU A 37 -15.02 8.29 24.22
N THR A 38 -15.98 8.99 23.65
CA THR A 38 -17.39 8.63 23.79
C THR A 38 -17.74 7.46 22.86
N ASP A 39 -18.80 6.69 23.17
CA ASP A 39 -19.29 5.57 22.33
C ASP A 39 -19.47 5.97 20.86
N GLN A 40 -19.89 7.22 20.59
CA GLN A 40 -20.06 7.74 19.24
C GLN A 40 -18.72 7.99 18.55
N GLU A 41 -17.74 8.55 19.25
CA GLU A 41 -16.40 8.81 18.75
C GLU A 41 -15.65 7.50 18.49
N GLU A 42 -15.80 6.52 19.39
CA GLU A 42 -15.26 5.17 19.18
C GLU A 42 -15.80 4.54 17.90
N ALA A 43 -17.12 4.58 17.69
CA ALA A 43 -17.73 4.02 16.48
C ALA A 43 -17.25 4.72 15.21
N GLN A 44 -17.06 6.04 15.24
CA GLN A 44 -16.54 6.81 14.10
C GLN A 44 -15.07 6.50 13.84
N LEU A 45 -14.24 6.49 14.88
CA LEU A 45 -12.82 6.17 14.78
C LEU A 45 -12.60 4.72 14.32
N ALA A 46 -13.35 3.77 14.87
CA ALA A 46 -13.30 2.36 14.44
C ALA A 46 -13.63 2.21 12.95
N SER A 47 -14.61 2.97 12.44
CA SER A 47 -14.91 2.99 10.99
C SER A 47 -13.75 3.56 10.17
N THR A 48 -13.08 4.61 10.66
CA THR A 48 -11.93 5.22 9.99
C THR A 48 -10.73 4.25 9.97
N ILE A 49 -10.44 3.62 11.10
CA ILE A 49 -9.38 2.61 11.24
C ILE A 49 -9.66 1.40 10.35
N GLY A 50 -10.93 0.98 10.25
CA GLY A 50 -11.35 -0.11 9.37
C GLY A 50 -11.03 0.17 7.90
N LYS A 51 -11.39 1.35 7.41
CA LYS A 51 -11.04 1.78 6.04
C LYS A 51 -9.53 1.86 5.84
N LEU A 52 -8.82 2.43 6.82
CA LEU A 52 -7.37 2.54 6.79
C LEU A 52 -6.71 1.14 6.70
N SER A 53 -7.19 0.16 7.46
CA SER A 53 -6.70 -1.23 7.42
C SER A 53 -6.91 -1.87 6.04
N GLU A 54 -8.05 -1.61 5.38
CA GLU A 54 -8.33 -2.08 4.03
C GLU A 54 -7.45 -1.40 2.97
N GLU A 55 -7.22 -0.09 3.12
CA GLU A 55 -6.40 0.69 2.19
C GLU A 55 -4.92 0.32 2.27
N LEU A 56 -4.41 0.13 3.48
CA LEU A 56 -3.01 -0.22 3.74
C LEU A 56 -2.72 -1.71 3.54
N GLU A 57 -3.75 -2.55 3.43
CA GLU A 57 -3.63 -4.01 3.39
C GLU A 57 -2.78 -4.55 4.56
N CYS A 58 -3.01 -4.01 5.77
CA CYS A 58 -2.35 -4.41 7.01
C CYS A 58 -3.26 -4.26 8.22
N ASN A 59 -2.88 -4.88 9.33
CA ASN A 59 -3.61 -4.71 10.58
C ASN A 59 -3.38 -3.29 11.13
N VAL A 60 -4.44 -2.62 11.55
CA VAL A 60 -4.35 -1.31 12.20
C VAL A 60 -4.92 -1.40 13.60
N CYS A 61 -4.08 -1.11 14.59
CA CYS A 61 -4.44 -1.18 16.00
C CYS A 61 -4.29 0.20 16.65
N PHE A 62 -5.37 0.75 17.17
CA PHE A 62 -5.35 1.90 18.07
C PHE A 62 -5.70 1.41 19.46
N ALA A 63 -4.86 1.72 20.44
CA ALA A 63 -5.09 1.32 21.82
C ALA A 63 -4.73 2.44 22.78
N THR A 64 -5.54 2.59 23.82
CA THR A 64 -5.30 3.51 24.94
C THR A 64 -5.27 2.73 26.24
N VAL A 65 -4.36 3.10 27.14
CA VAL A 65 -4.28 2.51 28.48
C VAL A 65 -4.01 3.61 29.52
N ASN A 66 -4.52 3.43 30.73
CA ASN A 66 -4.23 4.37 31.81
C ASN A 66 -2.81 4.23 32.35
N ASP A 67 -2.34 3.00 32.47
CA ASP A 67 -1.00 2.66 32.98
C ASP A 67 -0.46 1.40 32.32
N LEU A 68 0.77 1.01 32.64
CA LEU A 68 1.44 -0.17 32.10
C LEU A 68 1.05 -1.48 32.81
N SER A 69 -0.01 -1.49 33.59
CA SER A 69 -0.53 -2.71 34.22
C SER A 69 -1.51 -3.42 33.28
N ASN A 70 -1.31 -4.71 33.07
CA ASN A 70 -2.23 -5.52 32.27
C ASN A 70 -2.47 -6.86 32.97
N PRO A 71 -3.74 -7.24 33.21
CA PRO A 71 -4.05 -8.54 33.84
C PRO A 71 -3.68 -9.74 32.95
N SER A 72 -3.52 -9.54 31.66
CA SER A 72 -3.25 -10.62 30.70
C SER A 72 -1.78 -11.01 30.61
N PHE A 73 -0.86 -10.14 31.04
CA PHE A 73 0.58 -10.42 31.07
C PHE A 73 1.30 -9.57 32.12
N THR A 74 2.26 -10.19 32.80
CA THR A 74 3.17 -9.47 33.69
C THR A 74 4.20 -8.73 32.84
N PHE A 75 4.35 -7.44 33.07
CA PHE A 75 5.23 -6.59 32.30
C PHE A 75 6.19 -5.81 33.23
N ASN A 76 7.47 -5.83 32.88
CA ASN A 76 8.54 -5.04 33.52
C ASN A 76 9.44 -4.51 32.39
N GLY A 77 9.04 -3.40 31.80
CA GLY A 77 9.77 -2.79 30.69
C GLY A 77 9.31 -1.35 30.47
N THR A 78 9.73 -0.76 29.36
CA THR A 78 9.33 0.59 28.96
C THR A 78 7.94 0.59 28.33
N ALA A 79 7.30 1.76 28.26
CA ALA A 79 6.03 1.93 27.56
C ALA A 79 6.09 1.48 26.09
N LEU A 80 7.27 1.62 25.45
CA LEU A 80 7.51 1.11 24.10
C LEU A 80 7.41 -0.42 24.05
N ASP A 81 8.12 -1.12 24.94
CA ASP A 81 8.08 -2.59 25.00
C ASP A 81 6.66 -3.10 25.29
N TYR A 82 5.88 -2.33 26.06
CA TYR A 82 4.49 -2.65 26.34
C TYR A 82 3.61 -2.56 25.07
N ALA A 83 3.74 -1.48 24.30
CA ALA A 83 3.01 -1.27 23.07
C ALA A 83 3.30 -2.39 22.05
N GLU A 84 4.57 -2.78 21.90
CA GLU A 84 4.99 -3.88 21.04
C GLU A 84 4.39 -5.21 21.49
N ARG A 85 4.49 -5.51 22.79
CA ARG A 85 3.95 -6.72 23.38
C ARG A 85 2.44 -6.82 23.25
N TYR A 86 1.73 -5.70 23.44
CA TYR A 86 0.29 -5.61 23.24
C TYR A 86 -0.11 -6.03 21.81
N TYR A 87 0.58 -5.48 20.80
CA TYR A 87 0.35 -5.82 19.41
C TYR A 87 0.66 -7.29 19.12
N GLU A 88 1.83 -7.77 19.55
CA GLU A 88 2.27 -9.15 19.35
C GLU A 88 1.32 -10.19 19.98
N THR A 89 0.78 -9.89 21.14
CA THR A 89 -0.19 -10.76 21.82
C THR A 89 -1.50 -10.87 21.03
N LYS A 90 -1.89 -9.79 20.35
CA LYS A 90 -3.16 -9.73 19.61
C LYS A 90 -3.08 -10.27 18.19
N TYR A 91 -2.00 -9.98 17.51
CA TYR A 91 -1.84 -10.30 16.08
C TYR A 91 -0.72 -11.29 15.77
N GLY A 92 0.16 -11.54 16.71
CA GLY A 92 1.34 -12.36 16.53
C GLY A 92 2.59 -11.55 16.12
N VAL A 93 3.73 -12.19 16.29
CA VAL A 93 5.05 -11.61 15.99
C VAL A 93 5.23 -11.45 14.48
N ASN A 94 5.80 -10.32 14.06
CA ASN A 94 6.10 -10.02 12.64
C ASN A 94 4.88 -10.00 11.71
N THR A 95 3.68 -9.82 12.21
CA THR A 95 2.51 -9.59 11.35
C THR A 95 2.54 -8.18 10.76
N ASP A 96 2.04 -8.05 9.53
CA ASP A 96 1.98 -6.76 8.85
C ASP A 96 0.99 -5.83 9.55
N GLY A 97 1.46 -4.70 10.06
CA GLY A 97 0.56 -3.75 10.72
C GLY A 97 1.18 -2.46 11.24
N VAL A 98 0.28 -1.62 11.72
CA VAL A 98 0.58 -0.36 12.40
C VAL A 98 -0.11 -0.37 13.76
N ILE A 99 0.62 0.03 14.78
CA ILE A 99 0.06 0.27 16.11
C ILE A 99 0.19 1.76 16.47
N VAL A 100 -0.92 2.34 16.91
CA VAL A 100 -1.00 3.64 17.58
C VAL A 100 -1.37 3.34 19.03
N PHE A 101 -0.47 3.64 19.94
CA PHE A 101 -0.62 3.29 21.35
C PHE A 101 -0.42 4.51 22.23
N LEU A 102 -1.42 4.86 23.00
CA LEU A 102 -1.39 5.95 23.96
C LEU A 102 -1.40 5.39 25.38
N VAL A 103 -0.39 5.72 26.17
CA VAL A 103 -0.38 5.50 27.62
C VAL A 103 -0.56 6.84 28.34
N MET A 104 -1.46 6.87 29.31
CA MET A 104 -1.75 8.08 30.10
C MET A 104 -0.73 8.31 31.20
N HIS A 105 -0.17 7.23 31.76
CA HIS A 105 0.88 7.27 32.77
C HIS A 105 1.92 6.19 32.45
N ASP A 106 3.04 6.61 31.87
CA ASP A 106 4.19 5.72 31.60
C ASP A 106 4.99 5.41 32.89
N GLU A 107 6.17 4.84 32.77
CA GLU A 107 7.06 4.53 33.89
C GLU A 107 7.51 5.77 34.69
N ASP A 108 7.45 6.95 34.10
CA ASP A 108 7.79 8.24 34.73
C ASP A 108 6.52 9.00 35.19
N GLY A 109 5.32 8.49 34.85
CA GLY A 109 4.03 9.11 35.12
C GLY A 109 3.58 10.12 34.05
N ASP A 110 4.26 10.16 32.91
CA ASP A 110 3.97 11.07 31.79
C ASP A 110 3.06 10.38 30.75
N ARG A 111 2.35 11.20 29.97
CA ARG A 111 1.66 10.70 28.77
C ARG A 111 2.64 10.45 27.62
N GLN A 112 2.46 9.31 26.97
CA GLN A 112 3.28 8.96 25.83
C GLN A 112 2.46 8.33 24.71
N ILE A 113 2.71 8.77 23.47
CA ILE A 113 2.10 8.21 22.26
C ILE A 113 3.17 7.53 21.40
N PHE A 114 2.85 6.34 20.93
CA PHE A 114 3.66 5.56 20.00
C PHE A 114 2.91 5.38 18.69
N VAL A 115 3.63 5.50 17.59
CA VAL A 115 3.18 5.14 16.23
C VAL A 115 4.25 4.25 15.65
N LEU A 116 3.96 2.95 15.54
CA LEU A 116 4.93 1.92 15.18
C LEU A 116 4.43 1.12 13.99
N GLY A 117 5.33 0.82 13.05
CA GLY A 117 5.07 -0.09 11.95
C GLY A 117 5.79 -1.42 12.15
N THR A 118 5.13 -2.53 11.80
CA THR A 118 5.69 -3.89 11.83
C THR A 118 5.44 -4.64 10.52
N GLY A 119 6.24 -5.64 10.22
CA GLY A 119 6.14 -6.38 8.98
C GLY A 119 6.40 -5.51 7.75
N LYS A 120 5.47 -5.50 6.79
CA LYS A 120 5.56 -4.63 5.61
C LYS A 120 5.51 -3.16 5.98
N CYS A 121 4.67 -2.80 6.96
CA CYS A 121 4.46 -1.42 7.37
C CYS A 121 5.70 -0.82 8.04
N GLN A 122 6.62 -1.62 8.58
CA GLN A 122 7.92 -1.17 9.07
C GLN A 122 8.76 -0.44 8.00
N LYS A 123 8.64 -0.85 6.74
CA LYS A 123 9.38 -0.24 5.62
C LYS A 123 8.66 0.98 5.03
N LEU A 124 7.36 1.04 5.23
CA LEU A 124 6.49 2.08 4.70
C LEU A 124 6.34 3.25 5.68
N LEU A 125 6.43 2.99 6.97
CA LEU A 125 6.40 3.98 8.04
C LEU A 125 7.81 4.14 8.62
N SER A 126 8.57 5.10 8.11
CA SER A 126 9.89 5.43 8.63
C SER A 126 9.80 6.07 10.02
N ASN A 127 10.93 6.10 10.74
CA ASN A 127 11.00 6.80 12.04
C ASN A 127 10.70 8.30 11.90
N GLU A 128 11.10 8.91 10.79
CA GLU A 128 10.86 10.32 10.49
C GLU A 128 9.37 10.59 10.25
N GLU A 129 8.73 9.84 9.37
CA GLU A 129 7.29 9.93 9.12
C GLU A 129 6.45 9.68 10.39
N SER A 130 6.83 8.66 11.17
CA SER A 130 6.22 8.40 12.46
C SER A 130 6.39 9.58 13.45
N ALA A 131 7.55 10.23 13.46
CA ALA A 131 7.80 11.41 14.30
C ALA A 131 6.97 12.61 13.83
N ASP A 132 6.86 12.82 12.51
CA ASP A 132 6.08 13.91 11.93
C ASP A 132 4.60 13.75 12.26
N ILE A 133 4.04 12.54 12.11
CA ILE A 133 2.65 12.25 12.46
C ILE A 133 2.38 12.53 13.93
N ARG A 134 3.26 12.07 14.84
CA ARG A 134 3.10 12.33 16.28
C ARG A 134 3.23 13.82 16.61
N SER A 135 4.20 14.49 15.98
CA SER A 135 4.44 15.93 16.19
C SER A 135 3.25 16.76 15.70
N ASP A 136 2.68 16.42 14.54
CA ASP A 136 1.49 17.10 14.03
C ASP A 136 0.29 16.91 14.97
N ALA A 137 0.03 15.69 15.40
CA ALA A 137 -1.06 15.40 16.33
C ALA A 137 -0.89 16.13 17.66
N ILE A 138 0.32 16.15 18.24
CA ILE A 138 0.59 16.81 19.52
C ILE A 138 0.48 18.34 19.39
N ASN A 139 1.00 18.92 18.32
CA ASN A 139 1.09 20.38 18.19
C ASN A 139 -0.21 21.02 17.68
N ASN A 140 -0.88 20.37 16.73
CA ASN A 140 -2.02 20.93 16.01
C ASN A 140 -3.37 20.36 16.48
N HIS A 141 -3.37 19.16 17.07
CA HIS A 141 -4.58 18.45 17.51
C HIS A 141 -4.49 17.99 18.97
N ASN A 142 -3.82 18.75 19.82
CA ASN A 142 -3.61 18.41 21.24
C ASN A 142 -4.95 18.12 21.95
N PRO A 143 -5.10 16.99 22.66
CA PRO A 143 -6.34 16.61 23.34
C PRO A 143 -6.86 17.64 24.35
N GLY A 144 -5.98 18.46 24.93
CA GLY A 144 -6.37 19.53 25.83
C GLY A 144 -7.20 20.64 25.18
N SER A 145 -7.12 20.80 23.87
CA SER A 145 -7.82 21.84 23.10
C SER A 145 -8.87 21.27 22.13
N HIS A 146 -8.65 20.10 21.57
CA HIS A 146 -9.45 19.53 20.47
C HIS A 146 -10.14 18.21 20.83
N GLY A 147 -9.80 17.60 21.96
CA GLY A 147 -10.29 16.28 22.34
C GLY A 147 -9.49 15.13 21.75
N TYR A 148 -9.67 13.93 22.31
CA TYR A 148 -8.93 12.74 21.89
C TYR A 148 -9.37 12.20 20.53
N TYR A 149 -10.62 12.43 20.14
CA TYR A 149 -11.08 12.02 18.81
C TYR A 149 -10.31 12.73 17.69
N ASP A 150 -10.21 14.07 17.75
CA ASP A 150 -9.48 14.85 16.75
C ASP A 150 -8.00 14.49 16.74
N PHE A 151 -7.44 14.20 17.89
CA PHE A 151 -6.06 13.75 18.04
C PHE A 151 -5.82 12.42 17.30
N PHE A 152 -6.64 11.40 17.53
CA PHE A 152 -6.51 10.10 16.87
C PHE A 152 -6.90 10.15 15.39
N ASP A 153 -7.88 10.95 15.01
CA ASP A 153 -8.27 11.14 13.62
C ASP A 153 -7.16 11.81 12.79
N SER A 154 -6.42 12.75 13.40
CA SER A 154 -5.24 13.35 12.76
C SER A 154 -4.12 12.33 12.52
N ILE A 155 -3.88 11.43 13.49
CA ILE A 155 -2.91 10.34 13.34
C ILE A 155 -3.36 9.37 12.23
N ALA A 156 -4.64 9.00 12.19
CA ALA A 156 -5.18 8.13 11.15
C ALA A 156 -5.02 8.74 9.75
N LYS A 157 -5.28 10.04 9.60
CA LYS A 157 -5.06 10.79 8.35
C LYS A 157 -3.58 10.87 7.98
N GLY A 158 -2.71 11.11 8.95
CA GLY A 158 -1.27 11.10 8.76
C GLY A 158 -0.76 9.76 8.25
N LEU A 159 -1.23 8.65 8.83
CA LEU A 159 -0.91 7.30 8.39
C LEU A 159 -1.38 7.00 6.97
N ALA A 160 -2.58 7.47 6.58
CA ALA A 160 -3.10 7.31 5.23
C ALA A 160 -2.23 8.02 4.17
N VAL A 161 -1.55 9.10 4.56
CA VAL A 161 -0.64 9.84 3.67
C VAL A 161 0.76 9.23 3.65
N ALA A 162 1.30 8.88 4.82
CA ALA A 162 2.65 8.36 4.98
C ALA A 162 2.81 6.94 4.39
N VAL A 163 1.76 6.14 4.49
CA VAL A 163 1.73 4.78 3.93
C VAL A 163 0.84 4.76 2.70
N PRO A 164 1.38 5.08 1.51
CA PRO A 164 0.57 5.16 0.30
C PRO A 164 -0.07 3.80 0.00
N PRO A 165 -1.35 3.79 -0.43
CA PRO A 165 -2.04 2.56 -0.73
C PRO A 165 -1.29 1.77 -1.79
N HIS A 166 -1.02 0.50 -1.51
CA HIS A 166 -0.37 -0.39 -2.47
C HIS A 166 -1.22 -0.53 -3.72
N LEU A 167 -0.56 -0.39 -4.87
CA LEU A 167 -1.21 -0.66 -6.15
C LEU A 167 -1.67 -2.12 -6.13
N LYS A 168 -2.97 -2.34 -5.98
CA LYS A 168 -3.52 -3.69 -5.92
C LYS A 168 -3.04 -4.47 -7.15
N TRP A 169 -2.42 -5.62 -6.96
CA TRP A 169 -1.78 -6.41 -8.03
C TRP A 169 -2.69 -6.63 -9.25
N TYR A 170 -4.01 -6.65 -9.05
CA TYR A 170 -4.99 -6.77 -10.12
C TYR A 170 -5.24 -5.46 -10.90
N SER A 171 -4.77 -4.31 -10.43
CA SER A 171 -4.93 -3.03 -11.16
C SER A 171 -4.11 -3.01 -12.45
N LEU A 172 -2.92 -3.62 -12.44
CA LEU A 172 -2.07 -3.77 -13.63
C LEU A 172 -2.73 -4.63 -14.72
N PRO A 173 -3.20 -5.88 -14.46
CA PRO A 173 -3.90 -6.66 -15.46
C PRO A 173 -5.22 -6.02 -15.89
N LEU A 174 -5.94 -5.34 -15.00
CA LEU A 174 -7.16 -4.62 -15.34
C LEU A 174 -6.90 -3.46 -16.30
N ALA A 175 -5.88 -2.63 -16.02
CA ALA A 175 -5.48 -1.52 -16.89
C ALA A 175 -5.03 -2.03 -18.27
N LEU A 176 -4.29 -3.15 -18.32
CA LEU A 176 -3.84 -3.79 -19.54
C LEU A 176 -5.02 -4.31 -20.36
N LEU A 177 -6.03 -4.88 -19.71
CA LEU A 177 -7.24 -5.39 -20.34
C LEU A 177 -8.09 -4.26 -20.95
N ILE A 178 -8.26 -3.15 -20.20
CA ILE A 178 -8.96 -1.95 -20.70
C ILE A 178 -8.19 -1.35 -21.88
N GLY A 179 -6.86 -1.19 -21.76
CA GLY A 179 -6.01 -0.68 -22.83
C GLY A 179 -6.08 -1.55 -24.10
N PHE A 180 -6.06 -2.89 -23.93
CA PHE A 180 -6.19 -3.83 -25.04
C PHE A 180 -7.57 -3.74 -25.71
N ALA A 181 -8.66 -3.63 -24.94
CA ALA A 181 -10.01 -3.48 -25.47
C ALA A 181 -10.16 -2.20 -26.31
N VAL A 182 -9.62 -1.08 -25.82
CA VAL A 182 -9.62 0.19 -26.55
C VAL A 182 -8.78 0.08 -27.84
N ALA A 183 -7.58 -0.47 -27.76
CA ALA A 183 -6.71 -0.67 -28.92
C ALA A 183 -7.38 -1.58 -29.97
N MET A 184 -8.05 -2.63 -29.53
CA MET A 184 -8.79 -3.54 -30.42
C MET A 184 -9.96 -2.84 -31.12
N MET A 185 -10.73 -2.00 -30.41
CA MET A 185 -11.80 -1.19 -30.98
C MET A 185 -11.28 -0.23 -32.08
N ILE A 186 -10.18 0.45 -31.81
CA ILE A 186 -9.55 1.37 -32.76
C ILE A 186 -9.06 0.60 -33.99
N THR A 187 -8.37 -0.53 -33.78
CA THR A 187 -7.81 -1.36 -34.85
C THR A 187 -8.92 -1.95 -35.75
N LEU A 188 -10.00 -2.45 -35.15
CA LEU A 188 -11.14 -2.98 -35.90
C LEU A 188 -11.84 -1.88 -36.70
N SER A 189 -11.97 -0.68 -36.15
CA SER A 189 -12.53 0.49 -36.85
C SER A 189 -11.68 0.91 -38.04
N LEU A 190 -10.36 0.95 -37.88
CA LEU A 190 -9.42 1.24 -38.99
C LEU A 190 -9.43 0.13 -40.05
N LYS A 191 -9.46 -1.13 -39.64
CA LYS A 191 -9.54 -2.28 -40.55
C LYS A 191 -10.84 -2.27 -41.38
N SER A 192 -11.94 -1.82 -40.81
CA SER A 192 -13.20 -1.66 -41.51
C SER A 192 -13.12 -0.61 -42.64
N LYS A 193 -12.38 0.48 -42.40
CA LYS A 193 -12.14 1.54 -43.40
C LYS A 193 -11.18 1.09 -44.50
N LEU A 194 -10.20 0.24 -44.20
CA LEU A 194 -9.22 -0.30 -45.14
C LEU A 194 -9.77 -1.41 -46.04
N LYS A 195 -10.94 -1.99 -45.73
CA LYS A 195 -11.56 -3.01 -46.56
C LYS A 195 -12.08 -2.49 -47.92
N SER A 196 -12.14 -1.17 -48.08
CA SER A 196 -12.57 -0.56 -49.36
C SER A 196 -11.44 -0.49 -50.40
N VAL A 197 -10.20 -0.72 -50.03
CA VAL A 197 -9.07 -0.76 -50.95
C VAL A 197 -8.88 -2.21 -51.43
N LYS A 198 -9.37 -2.54 -52.61
CA LYS A 198 -9.02 -3.81 -53.24
C LYS A 198 -7.52 -3.80 -53.55
N PRO A 199 -6.77 -4.86 -53.17
CA PRO A 199 -5.39 -4.95 -53.59
C PRO A 199 -5.36 -4.98 -55.15
N GLU A 200 -4.79 -3.95 -55.71
CA GLU A 200 -4.58 -3.87 -57.14
C GLU A 200 -3.52 -4.92 -57.55
N ARG A 201 -3.93 -5.98 -58.20
CA ARG A 201 -3.00 -7.04 -58.65
C ARG A 201 -2.15 -6.60 -59.84
N SER A 202 -2.36 -5.38 -60.33
CA SER A 202 -1.68 -4.85 -61.52
C SER A 202 -0.37 -4.10 -61.24
N ALA A 203 0.05 -3.98 -59.99
CA ALA A 203 1.36 -3.37 -59.67
C ALA A 203 2.56 -4.11 -60.32
N ALA A 204 2.40 -5.38 -60.68
CA ALA A 204 3.39 -6.15 -61.42
C ALA A 204 3.66 -5.58 -62.84
N ASN A 205 2.72 -4.81 -63.40
CA ASN A 205 2.88 -4.21 -64.73
C ASN A 205 3.74 -2.93 -64.74
N TYR A 206 4.06 -2.36 -63.58
CA TYR A 206 4.86 -1.15 -63.45
C TYR A 206 6.32 -1.42 -63.11
N VAL A 207 6.67 -2.67 -62.79
CA VAL A 207 8.08 -3.05 -62.54
C VAL A 207 8.72 -3.46 -63.87
N ARG A 208 9.50 -2.58 -64.44
CA ARG A 208 10.33 -2.89 -65.62
C ARG A 208 11.39 -3.90 -65.19
N SER A 209 11.33 -5.13 -65.73
CA SER A 209 12.32 -6.16 -65.41
C SER A 209 13.74 -5.63 -65.73
N GLY A 210 14.61 -5.63 -64.73
CA GLY A 210 15.99 -5.17 -64.87
C GLY A 210 16.26 -3.72 -64.54
N SER A 211 15.26 -2.95 -64.02
CA SER A 211 15.43 -1.53 -63.67
C SER A 211 16.17 -1.26 -62.36
N MET A 212 16.38 -2.29 -61.54
CA MET A 212 17.08 -2.15 -60.27
C MET A 212 18.32 -3.05 -60.26
N GLN A 213 19.50 -2.44 -60.51
CA GLN A 213 20.79 -3.08 -60.27
C GLN A 213 21.36 -2.53 -58.98
N LEU A 214 21.41 -3.38 -57.96
CA LEU A 214 22.13 -3.10 -56.71
C LEU A 214 23.61 -3.39 -56.95
N SER A 215 24.43 -2.36 -56.94
CA SER A 215 25.89 -2.47 -57.13
C SER A 215 26.61 -2.87 -55.84
N ASP A 216 26.05 -2.70 -54.69
CA ASP A 216 26.57 -3.17 -53.39
C ASP A 216 25.43 -3.34 -52.37
N SER A 217 25.45 -4.47 -51.69
CA SER A 217 24.54 -4.77 -50.58
C SER A 217 25.38 -5.11 -49.36
N ARG A 218 25.61 -4.13 -48.51
CA ARG A 218 26.37 -4.29 -47.28
C ARG A 218 25.51 -3.98 -46.09
N ASP A 219 25.31 -4.97 -45.25
CA ASP A 219 24.67 -4.78 -43.92
C ASP A 219 25.79 -4.48 -42.92
N THR A 220 25.81 -3.24 -42.41
CA THR A 220 26.82 -2.82 -41.43
C THR A 220 26.17 -2.69 -40.06
N PHE A 221 26.44 -3.64 -39.20
CA PHE A 221 25.99 -3.59 -37.80
C PHE A 221 26.78 -2.51 -37.03
N LEU A 222 26.07 -1.46 -36.57
CA LEU A 222 26.61 -0.47 -35.66
C LEU A 222 26.28 -0.90 -34.23
N TYR A 223 27.33 -1.07 -33.42
CA TYR A 223 27.19 -1.50 -32.03
C TYR A 223 26.38 -0.52 -31.18
N HIS A 224 25.67 -1.06 -30.22
CA HIS A 224 24.89 -0.30 -29.26
C HIS A 224 25.60 -0.29 -27.90
N THR A 225 25.89 0.90 -27.38
CA THR A 225 26.48 1.08 -26.03
C THR A 225 25.40 1.41 -25.03
N VAL A 226 25.23 0.55 -24.03
CA VAL A 226 24.31 0.79 -22.90
C VAL A 226 25.12 1.20 -21.68
N SER A 227 24.96 2.44 -21.23
CA SER A 227 25.50 2.92 -19.97
C SER A 227 24.46 2.71 -18.85
N ARG A 228 24.84 2.03 -17.77
CA ARG A 228 23.99 1.82 -16.59
C ARG A 228 24.51 2.67 -15.44
N THR A 229 23.68 3.59 -14.95
CA THR A 229 23.97 4.35 -13.74
C THR A 229 23.31 3.61 -12.55
N PRO A 230 24.06 3.21 -11.51
CA PRO A 230 23.46 2.59 -10.33
C PRO A 230 22.64 3.61 -9.57
N ILE A 231 21.41 3.24 -9.18
CA ILE A 231 20.55 4.04 -8.30
C ILE A 231 21.10 3.93 -6.88
N PRO A 232 21.39 5.04 -6.17
CA PRO A 232 21.82 4.99 -4.79
C PRO A 232 20.71 4.39 -3.91
N LYS A 233 21.07 3.41 -3.06
CA LYS A 233 20.17 2.86 -2.07
C LYS A 233 19.97 3.90 -0.97
N SER A 234 18.74 4.31 -0.71
CA SER A 234 18.39 5.08 0.48
C SER A 234 18.65 4.23 1.72
N ASN A 235 19.36 4.79 2.70
CA ASN A 235 19.54 4.15 4.00
C ASN A 235 18.18 4.01 4.69
N SER A 236 17.79 2.78 4.98
CA SER A 236 16.58 2.51 5.76
C SER A 236 16.73 3.09 7.16
N SER A 237 15.74 3.84 7.58
CA SER A 237 15.51 4.26 8.96
C SER A 237 15.67 3.09 9.93
N GLY A 238 16.27 3.34 11.11
CA GLY A 238 16.51 2.34 12.12
C GLY A 238 15.22 1.60 12.50
N SER A 239 15.29 0.29 12.51
CA SER A 239 14.27 -0.58 13.08
C SER A 239 14.79 -1.15 14.40
N HIS A 240 13.88 -1.47 15.32
CA HIS A 240 14.22 -2.15 16.58
C HIS A 240 13.44 -3.47 16.67
N THR A 241 13.91 -4.36 17.53
CA THR A 241 13.31 -5.69 17.71
C THR A 241 12.68 -5.76 19.09
N SER A 242 11.43 -6.16 19.17
CA SER A 242 10.72 -6.38 20.45
C SER A 242 11.30 -7.55 21.25
N SER A 243 10.96 -7.63 22.52
CA SER A 243 11.31 -8.76 23.39
C SER A 243 10.70 -10.10 22.92
N GLY A 244 9.64 -10.06 22.13
CA GLY A 244 9.00 -11.23 21.49
C GLY A 244 9.60 -11.62 20.15
N GLY A 245 10.61 -10.89 19.64
CA GLY A 245 11.29 -11.15 18.36
C GLY A 245 10.66 -10.48 17.14
N GLY A 246 9.64 -9.63 17.33
CA GLY A 246 9.06 -8.82 16.27
C GLY A 246 9.94 -7.64 15.86
N SER A 247 9.86 -7.19 14.61
CA SER A 247 10.62 -6.07 14.07
C SER A 247 9.70 -4.87 13.83
N TYR A 248 10.07 -3.71 14.39
CA TYR A 248 9.28 -2.48 14.36
C TYR A 248 10.10 -1.30 13.88
N SER A 249 9.43 -0.31 13.30
CA SER A 249 9.93 1.04 13.04
C SER A 249 8.98 2.07 13.63
N GLY A 250 9.51 3.24 13.98
CA GLY A 250 8.74 4.31 14.60
C GLY A 250 9.27 4.64 15.99
N GLY A 251 8.47 5.31 16.80
CA GLY A 251 8.86 5.72 18.15
C GLY A 251 7.70 6.34 18.93
N GLY A 252 7.98 6.84 20.13
CA GLY A 252 7.03 7.51 21.00
C GLY A 252 7.42 8.96 21.28
N SER A 253 6.45 9.77 21.68
CA SER A 253 6.65 11.14 22.16
C SER A 253 5.80 11.39 23.39
N LYS A 254 6.40 12.02 24.42
CA LYS A 254 5.70 12.49 25.63
C LYS A 254 5.11 13.88 25.39
N PHE A 255 3.98 14.17 26.02
CA PHE A 255 3.29 15.46 25.93
C PHE A 255 2.35 15.74 27.10
#